data_4c3721260347a99ecf296c89e40cfeba
#
_entry.id   4c3721260347a99ecf296c89e40cfeba
#
_cell.length_a   1.000
_cell.length_b   1.000
_cell.length_c   1.000
_cell.angle_alpha   90.00
_cell.angle_beta   90.00
_cell.angle_gamma   90.00
#
_symmetry.space_group_name_H-M   'P 1'
#
loop_
_entity.id
_entity.type
_entity.pdbx_description
1 polymer ?
#
loop_
_entity_poly.entity_id
_entity_poly.type
_entity_poly.pdbx_seq_one_letter_code
_entity_poly.pdbx_strand_id
1 'polypeptide(L)'
;MKSIRKKITVCLMATVLAALFAVGASSIVLSYRNTIATVDQLMSQTAVLAAERVKQELNAYKNVAMDTGRISQLSSPLTSVEDKKAIIDERVSLHGFQRGNVIGTDWISVFDGKEYSDREYVQQAMAGNVYVSEPLVSKIT
;
A
#
# COMPACT_ATOMS: atom_id res chain seq x y z
N MET A 1 -19.22 -69.20 31.96
CA MET A 1 -18.45 -68.00 32.41
C MET A 1 -17.63 -67.26 31.33
N LYS A 2 -17.15 -67.90 30.24
CA LYS A 2 -16.43 -67.23 29.11
C LYS A 2 -17.27 -66.17 28.38
N SER A 3 -18.60 -66.30 28.32
CA SER A 3 -19.49 -65.33 27.62
C SER A 3 -19.63 -63.96 28.32
N ILE A 4 -19.63 -63.93 29.64
CA ILE A 4 -19.81 -62.67 30.41
C ILE A 4 -18.53 -61.83 30.35
N ARG A 5 -17.35 -62.43 30.49
CA ARG A 5 -16.06 -61.72 30.34
C ARG A 5 -15.91 -61.12 28.96
N LYS A 6 -16.29 -61.82 27.89
CA LYS A 6 -16.26 -61.31 26.54
C LYS A 6 -17.18 -60.12 26.31
N LYS A 7 -18.40 -60.13 26.87
CA LYS A 7 -19.35 -59.02 26.81
C LYS A 7 -18.84 -57.81 27.53
N ILE A 8 -18.27 -57.97 28.72
CA ILE A 8 -17.69 -56.85 29.49
C ILE A 8 -16.51 -56.21 28.77
N THR A 9 -15.58 -57.05 28.22
CA THR A 9 -14.41 -56.54 27.45
C THR A 9 -14.83 -55.80 26.22
N VAL A 10 -15.81 -56.28 25.46
CA VAL A 10 -16.31 -55.61 24.26
C VAL A 10 -17.00 -54.28 24.60
N CYS A 11 -17.80 -54.25 25.66
CA CYS A 11 -18.46 -53.03 26.11
C CYS A 11 -17.43 -51.98 26.54
N LEU A 12 -16.43 -52.38 27.30
CA LEU A 12 -15.35 -51.53 27.77
C LEU A 12 -14.47 -50.98 26.59
N MET A 13 -14.16 -51.79 25.61
CA MET A 13 -13.46 -51.35 24.39
C MET A 13 -14.33 -50.40 23.56
N ALA A 14 -15.63 -50.65 23.43
CA ALA A 14 -16.54 -49.77 22.71
C ALA A 14 -16.65 -48.39 23.35
N THR A 15 -16.75 -48.33 24.68
CA THR A 15 -16.81 -47.03 25.39
C THR A 15 -15.51 -46.24 25.30
N VAL A 16 -14.37 -46.90 25.40
CA VAL A 16 -13.05 -46.26 25.21
C VAL A 16 -12.89 -45.71 23.79
N LEU A 17 -13.25 -46.51 22.78
CA LEU A 17 -13.20 -46.06 21.37
C LEU A 17 -14.15 -44.89 21.12
N ALA A 18 -15.35 -44.93 21.64
CA ALA A 18 -16.31 -43.84 21.50
C ALA A 18 -15.79 -42.52 22.17
N ALA A 19 -15.19 -42.65 23.34
CA ALA A 19 -14.57 -41.49 24.02
C ALA A 19 -13.40 -40.89 23.24
N LEU A 20 -12.51 -41.75 22.70
CA LEU A 20 -11.38 -41.31 21.86
C LEU A 20 -11.86 -40.62 20.57
N PHE A 21 -12.92 -41.16 19.96
CA PHE A 21 -13.51 -40.59 18.76
C PHE A 21 -14.12 -39.18 19.03
N ALA A 22 -14.84 -39.07 20.15
CA ALA A 22 -15.42 -37.77 20.57
C ALA A 22 -14.36 -36.70 20.83
N VAL A 23 -13.28 -37.06 21.54
CA VAL A 23 -12.16 -36.14 21.83
C VAL A 23 -11.43 -35.80 20.54
N GLY A 24 -11.16 -36.78 19.67
CA GLY A 24 -10.49 -36.53 18.40
C GLY A 24 -11.29 -35.60 17.48
N ALA A 25 -12.58 -35.84 17.32
CA ALA A 25 -13.47 -35.02 16.52
C ALA A 25 -13.55 -33.56 17.07
N SER A 26 -13.71 -33.44 18.39
CA SER A 26 -13.73 -32.10 19.04
C SER A 26 -12.42 -31.34 18.86
N SER A 27 -11.29 -32.02 18.97
CA SER A 27 -9.96 -31.43 18.77
C SER A 27 -9.76 -30.91 17.34
N ILE A 28 -10.19 -31.68 16.34
CA ILE A 28 -10.10 -31.27 14.92
C ILE A 28 -10.95 -30.02 14.68
N VAL A 29 -12.19 -30.00 15.13
CA VAL A 29 -13.11 -28.86 14.97
C VAL A 29 -12.54 -27.61 15.63
N LEU A 30 -12.02 -27.73 16.85
CA LEU A 30 -11.45 -26.62 17.59
C LEU A 30 -10.17 -26.09 16.92
N SER A 31 -9.29 -27.01 16.50
CA SER A 31 -8.06 -26.66 15.79
C SER A 31 -8.36 -25.93 14.46
N TYR A 32 -9.33 -26.41 13.70
CA TYR A 32 -9.74 -25.80 12.45
C TYR A 32 -10.27 -24.36 12.66
N ARG A 33 -11.17 -24.20 13.65
CA ARG A 33 -11.71 -22.87 13.99
C ARG A 33 -10.63 -21.90 14.44
N ASN A 34 -9.72 -22.34 15.29
CA ASN A 34 -8.63 -21.50 15.78
C ASN A 34 -7.67 -21.11 14.62
N THR A 35 -7.40 -22.06 13.72
CA THR A 35 -6.53 -21.79 12.56
C THR A 35 -7.16 -20.74 11.65
N ILE A 36 -8.45 -20.86 11.30
CA ILE A 36 -9.14 -19.86 10.48
C ILE A 36 -9.13 -18.48 11.17
N ALA A 37 -9.50 -18.42 12.44
CA ALA A 37 -9.50 -17.15 13.17
C ALA A 37 -8.12 -16.49 13.21
N THR A 38 -7.07 -17.29 13.40
CA THR A 38 -5.68 -16.80 13.38
C THR A 38 -5.29 -16.29 11.99
N VAL A 39 -5.64 -17.01 10.92
CA VAL A 39 -5.35 -16.59 9.54
C VAL A 39 -6.09 -15.29 9.21
N ASP A 40 -7.37 -15.17 9.54
CA ASP A 40 -8.14 -13.96 9.30
C ASP A 40 -7.55 -12.74 10.05
N GLN A 41 -7.14 -12.96 11.30
CA GLN A 41 -6.48 -11.92 12.10
C GLN A 41 -5.14 -11.50 11.48
N LEU A 42 -4.30 -12.44 11.08
CA LEU A 42 -3.01 -12.16 10.44
C LEU A 42 -3.18 -11.45 9.10
N MET A 43 -4.13 -11.87 8.28
CA MET A 43 -4.44 -11.22 7.00
C MET A 43 -4.90 -9.77 7.22
N SER A 44 -5.79 -9.54 8.17
CA SER A 44 -6.25 -8.19 8.50
C SER A 44 -5.11 -7.31 9.00
N GLN A 45 -4.28 -7.79 9.90
CA GLN A 45 -3.12 -7.05 10.40
C GLN A 45 -2.11 -6.74 9.28
N THR A 46 -1.84 -7.72 8.41
CA THR A 46 -0.91 -7.53 7.29
C THR A 46 -1.46 -6.51 6.29
N ALA A 47 -2.76 -6.53 6.01
CA ALA A 47 -3.39 -5.55 5.13
C ALA A 47 -3.31 -4.12 5.70
N VAL A 48 -3.56 -3.94 7.00
CA VAL A 48 -3.43 -2.65 7.69
C VAL A 48 -1.99 -2.15 7.64
N LEU A 49 -1.02 -3.00 7.97
CA LEU A 49 0.41 -2.63 7.93
C LEU A 49 0.86 -2.26 6.51
N ALA A 50 0.42 -3.00 5.49
CA ALA A 50 0.72 -2.69 4.09
C ALA A 50 0.13 -1.33 3.68
N ALA A 51 -1.13 -1.07 4.04
CA ALA A 51 -1.78 0.22 3.77
C ALA A 51 -1.06 1.39 4.47
N GLU A 52 -0.66 1.20 5.72
CA GLU A 52 0.09 2.20 6.50
C GLU A 52 1.45 2.50 5.86
N ARG A 53 2.16 1.47 5.40
CA ARG A 53 3.44 1.61 4.71
C ARG A 53 3.29 2.40 3.40
N VAL A 54 2.31 2.05 2.58
CA VAL A 54 2.01 2.81 1.34
C VAL A 54 1.70 4.27 1.67
N LYS A 55 0.89 4.52 2.69
CA LYS A 55 0.58 5.89 3.14
C LYS A 55 1.84 6.66 3.58
N GLN A 56 2.75 6.03 4.31
CA GLN A 56 4.00 6.65 4.73
C GLN A 56 4.90 6.98 3.53
N GLU A 57 5.03 6.06 2.57
CA GLU A 57 5.79 6.30 1.34
C GLU A 57 5.19 7.44 0.51
N LEU A 58 3.87 7.48 0.34
CA LEU A 58 3.20 8.59 -0.35
C LEU A 58 3.41 9.93 0.36
N ASN A 59 3.39 9.95 1.70
CA ASN A 59 3.68 11.17 2.45
C ASN A 59 5.14 11.62 2.29
N ALA A 60 6.09 10.69 2.21
CA ALA A 60 7.47 11.02 1.93
C ALA A 60 7.62 11.68 0.55
N TYR A 61 6.99 11.13 -0.48
CA TYR A 61 6.99 11.74 -1.83
C TYR A 61 6.30 13.11 -1.86
N LYS A 62 5.19 13.28 -1.13
CA LYS A 62 4.54 14.60 -0.97
C LYS A 62 5.48 15.63 -0.35
N ASN A 63 6.22 15.26 0.68
CA ASN A 63 7.19 16.15 1.32
C ASN A 63 8.31 16.55 0.36
N VAL A 64 8.84 15.60 -0.41
CA VAL A 64 9.85 15.90 -1.43
C VAL A 64 9.32 16.87 -2.49
N ALA A 65 8.10 16.66 -2.97
CA ALA A 65 7.47 17.55 -3.95
C ALA A 65 7.27 18.97 -3.37
N MET A 66 6.82 19.05 -2.12
CA MET A 66 6.62 20.33 -1.42
C MET A 66 7.95 21.07 -1.20
N ASP A 67 8.99 20.36 -0.76
CA ASP A 67 10.30 20.98 -0.53
C ASP A 67 10.95 21.41 -1.85
N THR A 68 10.76 20.62 -2.91
CA THR A 68 11.21 21.01 -4.26
C THR A 68 10.48 22.27 -4.74
N GLY A 69 9.17 22.35 -4.54
CA GLY A 69 8.37 23.53 -4.92
C GLY A 69 8.75 24.81 -4.16
N ARG A 70 9.38 24.69 -3.00
CA ARG A 70 9.87 25.85 -2.21
C ARG A 70 11.22 26.40 -2.69
N ILE A 71 11.87 25.77 -3.64
CA ILE A 71 13.12 26.27 -4.20
C ILE A 71 12.83 27.55 -4.98
N SER A 72 13.29 28.69 -4.46
CA SER A 72 13.00 30.01 -5.01
C SER A 72 13.45 30.18 -6.47
N GLN A 73 14.50 29.48 -6.87
CA GLN A 73 15.01 29.50 -8.24
C GLN A 73 13.99 28.93 -9.25
N LEU A 74 13.13 27.98 -8.85
CA LEU A 74 12.11 27.40 -9.75
C LEU A 74 10.99 28.39 -10.06
N SER A 75 10.65 29.28 -9.12
CA SER A 75 9.64 30.33 -9.28
C SER A 75 10.21 31.64 -9.82
N SER A 76 11.53 31.84 -9.78
CA SER A 76 12.18 33.08 -10.22
C SER A 76 12.12 33.24 -11.73
N PRO A 77 11.70 34.40 -12.25
CA PRO A 77 11.80 34.70 -13.68
C PRO A 77 13.23 34.93 -14.15
N LEU A 78 14.19 35.15 -13.23
CA LEU A 78 15.60 35.40 -13.54
C LEU A 78 16.39 34.10 -13.75
N THR A 79 15.84 32.94 -13.34
CA THR A 79 16.50 31.65 -13.52
C THR A 79 16.17 31.12 -14.91
N SER A 80 17.20 30.70 -15.65
CA SER A 80 17.04 30.15 -17.00
C SER A 80 16.23 28.84 -16.96
N VAL A 81 15.65 28.44 -18.11
CA VAL A 81 14.92 27.18 -18.24
C VAL A 81 15.86 26.00 -18.02
N GLU A 82 17.09 26.10 -18.51
CA GLU A 82 18.15 25.12 -18.36
C GLU A 82 18.53 24.91 -16.91
N ASP A 83 18.69 25.98 -16.13
CA ASP A 83 18.99 25.89 -14.71
C ASP A 83 17.82 25.30 -13.91
N LYS A 84 16.59 25.70 -14.20
CA LYS A 84 15.40 25.09 -13.61
C LYS A 84 15.34 23.59 -13.88
N LYS A 85 15.64 23.21 -15.12
CA LYS A 85 15.67 21.81 -15.52
C LYS A 85 16.76 21.05 -14.78
N ALA A 86 17.95 21.59 -14.64
CA ALA A 86 19.06 20.97 -13.90
C ALA A 86 18.69 20.73 -12.44
N ILE A 87 18.04 21.69 -11.77
CA ILE A 87 17.54 21.53 -10.39
C ILE A 87 16.51 20.39 -10.31
N ILE A 88 15.57 20.33 -11.24
CA ILE A 88 14.55 19.27 -11.24
C ILE A 88 15.18 17.91 -11.52
N ASP A 89 16.07 17.80 -12.51
CA ASP A 89 16.75 16.54 -12.87
C ASP A 89 17.59 16.01 -11.70
N GLU A 90 18.27 16.88 -10.94
CA GLU A 90 18.97 16.53 -9.71
C GLU A 90 18.01 15.95 -8.66
N ARG A 91 16.88 16.60 -8.41
CA ARG A 91 15.85 16.14 -7.45
C ARG A 91 15.22 14.81 -7.87
N VAL A 92 14.93 14.67 -9.15
CA VAL A 92 14.41 13.43 -9.75
C VAL A 92 15.38 12.27 -9.53
N SER A 93 16.67 12.50 -9.81
CA SER A 93 17.72 11.49 -9.63
C SER A 93 17.91 11.13 -8.15
N LEU A 94 17.97 12.12 -7.26
CA LEU A 94 18.22 11.94 -5.84
C LEU A 94 17.11 11.12 -5.14
N HIS A 95 15.85 11.32 -5.57
CA HIS A 95 14.69 10.70 -4.93
C HIS A 95 14.07 9.55 -5.73
N GLY A 96 14.68 9.15 -6.85
CA GLY A 96 14.23 8.01 -7.64
C GLY A 96 12.92 8.24 -8.40
N PHE A 97 12.58 9.49 -8.69
CA PHE A 97 11.45 9.79 -9.57
C PHE A 97 11.80 9.49 -11.03
N GLN A 98 10.80 9.24 -11.85
CA GLN A 98 11.02 9.06 -13.29
C GLN A 98 11.21 10.40 -14.01
N ARG A 99 10.47 11.43 -13.59
CA ARG A 99 10.47 12.78 -14.21
C ARG A 99 9.96 13.81 -13.22
N GLY A 100 10.38 15.05 -13.45
CA GLY A 100 9.85 16.23 -12.80
C GLY A 100 9.50 17.30 -13.85
N ASN A 101 8.56 18.19 -13.53
CA ASN A 101 8.15 19.28 -14.39
C ASN A 101 7.85 20.54 -13.58
N VAL A 102 8.01 21.69 -14.20
CA VAL A 102 7.59 22.98 -13.66
C VAL A 102 6.49 23.54 -14.56
N ILE A 103 5.34 23.83 -13.96
CA ILE A 103 4.18 24.37 -14.67
C ILE A 103 3.95 25.81 -14.21
N GLY A 104 3.87 26.71 -15.17
CA GLY A 104 3.59 28.13 -14.92
C GLY A 104 2.15 28.37 -14.46
N THR A 105 1.88 29.58 -13.97
CA THR A 105 0.52 30.01 -13.60
C THR A 105 -0.44 30.12 -14.79
N ASP A 106 0.11 30.07 -15.99
CA ASP A 106 -0.59 29.97 -17.27
C ASP A 106 -0.96 28.54 -17.68
N TRP A 107 -0.74 27.55 -16.79
CA TRP A 107 -0.96 26.12 -16.99
C TRP A 107 -0.02 25.46 -18.01
N ILE A 108 0.98 26.19 -18.47
CA ILE A 108 1.94 25.72 -19.47
C ILE A 108 3.20 25.20 -18.78
N SER A 109 3.69 24.05 -19.24
CA SER A 109 4.95 23.50 -18.79
C SER A 109 6.12 24.33 -19.29
N VAL A 110 7.02 24.69 -18.40
CA VAL A 110 8.25 25.44 -18.70
C VAL A 110 9.22 24.63 -19.58
N PHE A 111 9.16 23.28 -19.53
CA PHE A 111 10.14 22.41 -20.20
C PHE A 111 9.67 21.91 -21.57
N ASP A 112 8.38 21.64 -21.74
CA ASP A 112 7.86 21.06 -23.00
C ASP A 112 6.80 21.95 -23.68
N GLY A 113 6.42 23.08 -23.08
CA GLY A 113 5.46 24.01 -23.65
C GLY A 113 4.04 23.48 -23.76
N LYS A 114 3.73 22.31 -23.17
CA LYS A 114 2.40 21.71 -23.24
C LYS A 114 1.50 22.28 -22.17
N GLU A 115 0.18 22.34 -22.45
CA GLU A 115 -0.84 22.74 -21.51
C GLU A 115 -1.29 21.57 -20.64
N TYR A 116 -1.49 21.84 -19.35
CA TYR A 116 -1.86 20.86 -18.32
C TYR A 116 -3.09 21.28 -17.48
N SER A 117 -3.89 22.22 -17.96
CA SER A 117 -5.10 22.73 -17.26
C SER A 117 -6.15 21.64 -16.99
N ASP A 118 -6.18 20.58 -17.82
CA ASP A 118 -7.06 19.43 -17.71
C ASP A 118 -6.65 18.40 -16.64
N ARG A 119 -5.49 18.60 -16.01
CA ARG A 119 -4.94 17.64 -15.06
C ARG A 119 -5.29 18.04 -13.63
N GLU A 120 -5.98 17.14 -12.93
CA GLU A 120 -6.42 17.36 -11.55
C GLU A 120 -5.24 17.68 -10.61
N TYR A 121 -4.11 16.98 -10.74
CA TYR A 121 -2.93 17.24 -9.91
C TYR A 121 -2.35 18.65 -10.11
N VAL A 122 -2.49 19.23 -11.32
CA VAL A 122 -2.08 20.61 -11.58
C VAL A 122 -3.08 21.59 -10.96
N GLN A 123 -4.39 21.33 -11.11
CA GLN A 123 -5.43 22.16 -10.51
C GLN A 123 -5.29 22.20 -8.99
N GLN A 124 -5.03 21.07 -8.35
CA GLN A 124 -4.77 20.98 -6.91
C GLN A 124 -3.50 21.74 -6.51
N ALA A 125 -2.43 21.61 -7.29
CA ALA A 125 -1.18 22.34 -7.03
C ALA A 125 -1.37 23.87 -7.15
N MET A 126 -2.14 24.34 -8.15
CA MET A 126 -2.49 25.76 -8.30
C MET A 126 -3.36 26.28 -7.14
N ALA A 127 -4.17 25.42 -6.53
CA ALA A 127 -4.91 25.71 -5.30
C ALA A 127 -4.04 25.66 -4.03
N GLY A 128 -2.74 25.38 -4.15
CA GLY A 128 -1.80 25.28 -3.02
C GLY A 128 -1.79 23.93 -2.32
N ASN A 129 -2.42 22.92 -2.88
CA ASN A 129 -2.49 21.59 -2.31
C ASN A 129 -1.39 20.68 -2.86
N VAL A 130 -0.78 19.87 -1.98
CA VAL A 130 0.08 18.76 -2.41
C VAL A 130 -0.79 17.55 -2.66
N TYR A 131 -0.87 17.14 -3.93
CA TYR A 131 -1.80 16.11 -4.39
C TYR A 131 -1.08 14.96 -5.09
N VAL A 132 -1.52 13.74 -4.83
CA VAL A 132 -1.11 12.54 -5.56
C VAL A 132 -2.33 12.03 -6.32
N SER A 133 -2.25 12.04 -7.65
CA SER A 133 -3.35 11.56 -8.51
C SER A 133 -3.40 10.05 -8.55
N GLU A 134 -4.54 9.52 -8.98
CA GLU A 134 -4.63 8.16 -9.48
C GLU A 134 -3.69 7.95 -10.70
N PRO A 135 -3.37 6.70 -11.05
CA PRO A 135 -2.57 6.42 -12.23
C PRO A 135 -3.18 7.05 -13.49
N LEU A 136 -2.40 7.85 -14.19
CA LEU A 136 -2.81 8.58 -15.38
C LEU A 136 -1.94 8.20 -16.59
N VAL A 137 -2.54 8.31 -17.78
CA VAL A 137 -1.77 8.22 -19.02
C VAL A 137 -0.92 9.48 -19.18
N SER A 138 0.40 9.31 -19.37
CA SER A 138 1.33 10.41 -19.55
C SER A 138 1.02 11.20 -20.83
N LYS A 139 1.08 12.53 -20.77
CA LYS A 139 1.11 13.40 -21.98
C LYS A 139 2.50 13.51 -22.58
N ILE A 140 3.51 13.05 -21.86
CA ILE A 140 4.91 13.07 -22.27
C ILE A 140 5.22 11.68 -22.82
N THR A 141 5.35 11.60 -24.12
CA THR A 141 5.84 10.42 -24.85
C THR A 141 7.33 10.52 -25.13
#